data_517c29357c46ab9dd9f1cba63b1937f9
#
_entry.id   517c29357c46ab9dd9f1cba63b1937f9
#
_cell.length_a   1.000
_cell.length_b   1.000
_cell.length_c   1.000
_cell.angle_alpha   90.00
_cell.angle_beta   90.00
_cell.angle_gamma   90.00
#
_symmetry.space_group_name_H-M   'P 1'
#
loop_
_entity.id
_entity.type
_entity.pdbx_description
1 polymer ?
#
loop_
_entity_poly.entity_id
_entity_poly.type
_entity_poly.pdbx_seq_one_letter_code
_entity_poly.pdbx_strand_id
1 'polypeptide(L)' 'DSDPLLFYRTIAEKGMQILKPGGRLYFEINRAHGKETMDMLATLGYTSIELRKDFADNDRMIRAVKN' A
#
# COMPACT_ATOMS: atom_id res chain seq x y z
N ASP A 1 18.77 -6.63 0.98
CA ASP A 1 17.58 -7.34 0.60
C ASP A 1 17.20 -7.04 -0.84
N SER A 2 16.89 -8.06 -1.60
CA SER A 2 16.62 -7.91 -3.03
C SER A 2 15.19 -7.49 -3.35
N ASP A 3 14.29 -7.48 -2.35
CA ASP A 3 12.89 -7.12 -2.58
C ASP A 3 12.47 -5.99 -1.64
N PRO A 4 12.54 -4.74 -2.11
CA PRO A 4 12.18 -3.60 -1.26
C PRO A 4 10.71 -3.55 -0.89
N LEU A 5 9.85 -4.31 -1.58
CA LEU A 5 8.42 -4.31 -1.30
C LEU A 5 8.00 -5.48 -0.40
N LEU A 6 8.92 -6.34 0.00
CA LEU A 6 8.57 -7.53 0.77
C LEU A 6 7.80 -7.21 2.03
N PHE A 7 8.25 -6.21 2.76
CA PHE A 7 7.58 -5.78 4.00
C PHE A 7 6.14 -5.35 3.72
N TYR A 8 5.94 -4.50 2.72
CA TYR A 8 4.60 -3.99 2.40
C TYR A 8 3.70 -5.09 1.86
N ARG A 9 4.26 -5.97 1.03
CA ARG A 9 3.48 -7.08 0.48
C ARG A 9 3.02 -8.03 1.56
N THR A 10 3.88 -8.36 2.52
CA THR A 10 3.54 -9.25 3.61
C THR A 10 2.38 -8.69 4.43
N ILE A 11 2.44 -7.40 4.76
CA ILE A 11 1.35 -6.75 5.51
C ILE A 11 0.07 -6.71 4.68
N ALA A 12 0.18 -6.41 3.39
CA ALA A 12 -0.98 -6.32 2.52
C ALA A 12 -1.67 -7.67 2.34
N GLU A 13 -0.89 -8.75 2.23
CA GLU A 13 -1.45 -10.09 2.15
C GLU A 13 -2.18 -10.47 3.43
N LYS A 14 -1.61 -10.15 4.58
CA LYS A 14 -2.30 -10.36 5.85
C LYS A 14 -3.57 -9.53 5.95
N GLY A 15 -3.52 -8.30 5.46
CA GLY A 15 -4.69 -7.43 5.46
C GLY A 15 -5.85 -8.05 4.71
N MET A 16 -5.58 -8.70 3.58
CA MET A 16 -6.64 -9.37 2.82
C MET A 16 -7.29 -10.51 3.60
N GLN A 17 -6.57 -11.11 4.54
CA GLN A 17 -7.09 -12.18 5.37
C GLN A 17 -7.90 -11.68 6.55
N ILE A 18 -7.52 -10.56 7.15
CA ILE A 18 -8.09 -10.11 8.43
C ILE A 18 -9.04 -8.92 8.30
N LEU A 19 -8.93 -8.12 7.25
CA LEU A 19 -9.84 -6.99 7.06
C LEU A 19 -11.17 -7.48 6.54
N LYS A 20 -12.23 -6.81 7.00
CA LYS A 20 -13.56 -7.00 6.43
C LYS A 20 -13.67 -6.23 5.12
N PRO A 21 -14.60 -6.60 4.23
CA PRO A 21 -14.87 -5.78 3.04
C PRO A 21 -15.14 -4.34 3.45
N GLY A 22 -14.50 -3.41 2.76
CA GLY A 22 -14.55 -2.00 3.12
C GLY A 22 -13.52 -1.57 4.14
N GLY A 23 -12.79 -2.51 4.74
CA GLY A 23 -11.71 -2.20 5.66
C GLY A 23 -10.56 -1.51 4.96
N ARG A 24 -9.82 -0.71 5.69
CA ARG A 24 -8.78 0.14 5.12
C ARG A 24 -7.41 -0.26 5.63
N LEU A 25 -6.42 -0.13 4.75
CA LEU A 25 -5.03 -0.37 5.05
C LEU A 25 -4.25 0.92 4.81
N TYR A 26 -3.36 1.27 5.74
CA TYR A 26 -2.53 2.47 5.63
C TYR A 26 -1.07 2.07 5.77
N PHE A 27 -0.24 2.64 4.89
CA PHE A 27 1.21 2.46 4.97
C PHE A 27 1.90 3.81 4.99
N GLU A 28 2.95 3.94 5.80
CA GLU A 28 3.99 4.91 5.52
C GLU A 28 4.98 4.24 4.59
N ILE A 29 5.37 4.94 3.53
CA ILE A 29 6.24 4.36 2.51
C ILE A 29 7.48 5.21 2.29
N ASN A 30 8.51 4.56 1.76
CA ASN A 30 9.66 5.24 1.22
C ASN A 30 9.29 5.84 -0.13
N ARG A 31 9.60 7.11 -0.34
CA ARG A 31 9.23 7.84 -1.55
C ARG A 31 9.66 7.17 -2.85
N ALA A 32 10.71 6.35 -2.79
CA ALA A 32 11.24 5.70 -3.98
C ALA A 32 10.35 4.57 -4.51
N HIS A 33 9.37 4.12 -3.72
CA HIS A 33 8.60 2.91 -4.03
C HIS A 33 7.08 3.13 -4.06
N GLY A 34 6.65 4.39 -4.18
CA GLY A 34 5.21 4.69 -4.14
C GLY A 34 4.42 3.98 -5.23
N LYS A 35 4.87 4.11 -6.48
CA LYS A 35 4.15 3.52 -7.61
C LYS A 35 4.13 2.00 -7.55
N GLU A 36 5.28 1.39 -7.27
CA GLU A 36 5.37 -0.07 -7.20
C GLU A 36 4.49 -0.61 -6.09
N THR A 37 4.41 0.10 -4.96
CA THR A 37 3.55 -0.31 -3.85
C THR A 37 2.07 -0.23 -4.24
N MET A 38 1.67 0.83 -4.95
CA MET A 38 0.30 0.96 -5.45
C MET A 38 -0.04 -0.18 -6.41
N ASP A 39 0.88 -0.49 -7.32
CA ASP A 39 0.66 -1.56 -8.29
C ASP A 39 0.53 -2.92 -7.59
N MET A 40 1.36 -3.15 -6.57
CA MET A 40 1.30 -4.38 -5.78
C MET A 40 -0.06 -4.52 -5.07
N LEU A 41 -0.54 -3.44 -4.47
CA LEU A 41 -1.82 -3.45 -3.78
C LEU A 41 -2.98 -3.72 -4.75
N ALA A 42 -2.93 -3.13 -5.94
CA ALA A 42 -3.95 -3.37 -6.96
C ALA A 42 -3.94 -4.83 -7.40
N THR A 43 -2.75 -5.40 -7.56
CA THR A 43 -2.61 -6.81 -7.95
C THR A 43 -3.21 -7.74 -6.90
N LEU A 44 -3.09 -7.39 -5.62
CA LEU A 44 -3.66 -8.18 -4.53
C LEU A 44 -5.18 -8.05 -4.41
N GLY A 45 -5.77 -7.07 -5.10
CA GLY A 45 -7.22 -6.89 -5.08
C GLY A 45 -7.72 -5.72 -4.27
N TYR A 46 -6.82 -4.89 -3.74
CA TYR A 46 -7.24 -3.66 -3.07
C TYR A 46 -7.80 -2.67 -4.06
N THR A 47 -8.71 -1.82 -3.60
CA THR A 47 -9.35 -0.78 -4.40
C THR A 47 -9.18 0.57 -3.71
N SER A 48 -9.58 1.64 -4.41
CA SER A 48 -9.50 3.01 -3.89
C SER A 48 -8.12 3.31 -3.31
N ILE A 49 -7.09 2.90 -4.05
CA ILE A 49 -5.70 3.08 -3.64
C ILE A 49 -5.33 4.55 -3.82
N GLU A 50 -4.88 5.18 -2.76
CA GLU A 50 -4.58 6.60 -2.77
C GLU A 50 -3.17 6.83 -2.24
N LEU A 51 -2.40 7.60 -2.98
CA LEU A 51 -1.04 7.98 -2.61
C LEU A 51 -1.06 9.42 -2.14
N ARG A 52 -0.54 9.66 -0.94
CA ARG A 52 -0.42 11.02 -0.39
C ARG A 52 1.03 11.43 -0.31
N LYS A 53 1.28 12.69 -0.66
CA LYS A 53 2.62 13.26 -0.66
C LYS A 53 2.76 14.27 0.48
N ASP A 54 4.01 14.49 0.90
CA ASP A 54 4.31 15.53 1.90
C ASP A 54 4.49 16.90 1.23
N PHE A 55 4.86 17.90 2.01
CA PHE A 55 5.05 19.25 1.51
C PHE A 55 6.16 19.36 0.47
N ALA A 56 7.13 18.45 0.49
CA ALA A 56 8.23 18.43 -0.45
C ALA A 56 7.91 17.59 -1.69
N ASP A 57 6.65 17.19 -1.85
CA ASP A 57 6.17 16.38 -2.96
C ASP A 57 6.76 14.96 -2.96
N ASN A 58 7.16 14.46 -1.80
CA ASN A 58 7.62 13.09 -1.63
C ASN A 58 6.46 12.18 -1.27
N ASP A 59 6.43 10.99 -1.85
CA ASP A 59 5.44 9.98 -1.50
C ASP A 59 5.61 9.60 -0.04
N ARG A 60 4.53 9.61 0.74
CA ARG A 60 4.61 9.40 2.18
C ARG A 60 3.67 8.33 2.69
N MET A 61 2.47 8.28 2.20
CA MET A 61 1.46 7.37 2.72
C MET A 61 0.60 6.82 1.59
N ILE A 62 0.24 5.56 1.72
CA ILE A 62 -0.75 4.94 0.83
C ILE A 62 -1.92 4.46 1.68
N ARG A 63 -3.13 4.73 1.21
CA ARG A 63 -4.35 4.16 1.74
C ARG A 63 -4.92 3.21 0.69
N ALA A 64 -5.41 2.07 1.13
CA ALA A 64 -6.06 1.11 0.25
C ALA A 64 -7.26 0.51 0.96
N VAL A 65 -8.26 0.11 0.20
CA VAL A 65 -9.51 -0.43 0.74
C VAL A 65 -9.64 -1.88 0.28
N LYS A 66 -9.96 -2.76 1.22
CA LYS A 66 -10.27 -4.13 0.87
C LYS A 66 -11.65 -4.18 0.23
N ASN A 67 -11.68 -4.76 -0.94
CA ASN A 67 -12.92 -4.89 -1.71
C ASN A 67 -13.79 -6.06 -1.22
#